data_667ca14b88c4adb491590f75dbd39221
#
_entry.id   667ca14b88c4adb491590f75dbd39221
#
_cell.length_a   1.000
_cell.length_b   1.000
_cell.length_c   1.000
_cell.angle_alpha   90.00
_cell.angle_beta   90.00
_cell.angle_gamma   90.00
#
_symmetry.space_group_name_H-M   'P 1'
#
loop_
_entity.id
_entity.type
_entity.pdbx_description
1 polymer ?
#
loop_
_entity_poly.entity_id
_entity_poly.type
_entity_poly.pdbx_seq_one_letter_code
_entity_poly.pdbx_strand_id
1 'polypeptide(L)'
;MSKDNIMKMTDGMFHRIFDEIAQEYPDIKTRHLIIDIGSALLADRPEGFQVIVTLNLYGDIISDIAAEVAGSVGLGGSSNIGRDFAMFEAIHGSAPDIAGKDMANPSGLLNGACMMLVHLGQNKIAERIQNAWLKTIEDGIHTGDIASADYTKQRVGTQAFAQAIIERLGQKPQHFEPVNLGEGSTIVIKQPERRKVQKQLVGVDVFLNWDENDRNPDVLGEKLRALTHHGMQLKMISNRGVRVFPEGIPGVFCTDHWRCRFVSAKSTLENGRVTNYDPINHSSIYELLQRIDESGIDAIKTENLYLLNGQRGYSLAQGE
;
A
#
# COMPACT_ATOMS: atom_id res chain seq x y z
N MET A 1 -0.39 -0.64 -10.22
CA MET A 1 1.02 -0.75 -9.77
C MET A 1 1.07 -1.50 -8.45
N SER A 2 2.11 -2.30 -8.22
CA SER A 2 2.31 -3.08 -6.98
C SER A 2 3.77 -3.48 -6.81
N LYS A 3 4.14 -4.09 -5.67
CA LYS A 3 5.46 -4.69 -5.42
C LYS A 3 5.37 -6.22 -5.33
N ASP A 4 4.57 -6.84 -6.17
CA ASP A 4 4.24 -8.27 -6.13
C ASP A 4 5.42 -9.21 -6.41
N ASN A 5 6.49 -8.72 -6.99
CA ASN A 5 7.75 -9.47 -7.11
C ASN A 5 8.43 -9.74 -5.75
N ILE A 6 8.13 -8.92 -4.74
CA ILE A 6 8.62 -9.05 -3.35
C ILE A 6 7.47 -9.45 -2.43
N MET A 7 6.39 -8.66 -2.41
CA MET A 7 5.21 -8.86 -1.56
C MET A 7 4.23 -9.84 -2.22
N LYS A 8 4.66 -11.08 -2.41
CA LYS A 8 3.96 -12.09 -3.23
C LYS A 8 2.54 -12.43 -2.76
N MET A 9 2.29 -12.38 -1.44
CA MET A 9 0.99 -12.73 -0.87
C MET A 9 0.03 -11.54 -0.87
N THR A 10 0.47 -10.39 -0.43
CA THR A 10 -0.37 -9.17 -0.31
C THR A 10 -0.55 -8.49 -1.66
N ASP A 11 0.53 -8.03 -2.25
CA ASP A 11 0.49 -7.33 -3.54
C ASP A 11 0.13 -8.26 -4.69
N GLY A 12 0.58 -9.53 -4.63
CA GLY A 12 0.18 -10.55 -5.61
C GLY A 12 -1.32 -10.85 -5.56
N MET A 13 -1.96 -10.80 -4.38
CA MET A 13 -3.42 -10.90 -4.27
C MET A 13 -4.10 -9.69 -4.90
N PHE A 14 -3.62 -8.48 -4.59
CA PHE A 14 -4.13 -7.25 -5.19
C PHE A 14 -4.05 -7.28 -6.73
N HIS A 15 -2.90 -7.69 -7.28
CA HIS A 15 -2.70 -7.80 -8.73
C HIS A 15 -3.67 -8.80 -9.37
N ARG A 16 -3.82 -10.00 -8.79
CA ARG A 16 -4.78 -11.00 -9.31
C ARG A 16 -6.22 -10.51 -9.30
N ILE A 17 -6.65 -9.87 -8.21
CA ILE A 17 -8.02 -9.32 -8.12
C ILE A 17 -8.21 -8.19 -9.15
N PHE A 18 -7.19 -7.37 -9.36
CA PHE A 18 -7.24 -6.35 -10.42
C PHE A 18 -7.45 -6.98 -11.79
N ASP A 19 -6.69 -8.03 -12.12
CA ASP A 19 -6.81 -8.73 -13.42
C ASP A 19 -8.17 -9.41 -13.58
N GLU A 20 -8.73 -10.00 -12.51
CA GLU A 20 -10.07 -10.58 -12.50
C GLU A 20 -11.15 -9.54 -12.82
N ILE A 21 -11.10 -8.39 -12.13
CA ILE A 21 -12.08 -7.30 -12.35
C ILE A 21 -11.88 -6.63 -13.72
N ALA A 22 -10.66 -6.50 -14.19
CA ALA A 22 -10.37 -5.89 -15.49
C ALA A 22 -11.05 -6.62 -16.66
N GLN A 23 -11.33 -7.92 -16.52
CA GLN A 23 -12.06 -8.69 -17.55
C GLN A 23 -13.51 -8.21 -17.73
N GLU A 24 -14.09 -7.55 -16.74
CA GLU A 24 -15.43 -6.95 -16.83
C GLU A 24 -15.43 -5.64 -17.64
N TYR A 25 -14.26 -5.10 -17.99
CA TYR A 25 -14.06 -3.81 -18.68
C TYR A 25 -13.14 -3.97 -19.90
N PRO A 26 -13.55 -4.70 -20.94
CA PRO A 26 -12.68 -5.06 -22.07
C PRO A 26 -12.23 -3.86 -22.91
N ASP A 27 -12.95 -2.75 -22.85
CA ASP A 27 -12.63 -1.51 -23.56
C ASP A 27 -11.54 -0.67 -22.84
N ILE A 28 -11.19 -1.02 -21.61
CA ILE A 28 -10.15 -0.33 -20.84
C ILE A 28 -8.83 -1.07 -20.99
N LYS A 29 -7.84 -0.41 -21.58
CA LYS A 29 -6.48 -0.97 -21.67
C LYS A 29 -5.82 -0.92 -20.30
N THR A 30 -5.37 -2.08 -19.82
CA THR A 30 -4.67 -2.22 -18.54
C THR A 30 -3.21 -2.59 -18.76
N ARG A 31 -2.36 -2.16 -17.81
CA ARG A 31 -0.94 -2.49 -17.77
C ARG A 31 -0.49 -2.60 -16.31
N HIS A 32 0.19 -3.68 -15.97
CA HIS A 32 0.85 -3.79 -14.67
C HIS A 32 2.28 -3.26 -14.73
N LEU A 33 2.66 -2.50 -13.70
CA LEU A 33 4.03 -2.04 -13.47
C LEU A 33 4.42 -2.32 -12.02
N ILE A 34 5.65 -2.79 -11.84
CA ILE A 34 6.28 -2.80 -10.51
C ILE A 34 6.46 -1.35 -10.07
N ILE A 35 6.16 -1.06 -8.80
CA ILE A 35 6.09 0.32 -8.28
C ILE A 35 7.36 1.12 -8.55
N ASP A 36 8.55 0.50 -8.50
CA ASP A 36 9.83 1.18 -8.70
C ASP A 36 9.90 1.80 -10.11
N ILE A 37 9.69 0.96 -11.13
CA ILE A 37 9.72 1.43 -12.52
C ILE A 37 8.50 2.30 -12.85
N GLY A 38 7.35 2.01 -12.21
CA GLY A 38 6.15 2.82 -12.34
C GLY A 38 6.35 4.26 -11.88
N SER A 39 7.01 4.45 -10.72
CA SER A 39 7.33 5.78 -10.18
C SER A 39 8.33 6.54 -11.07
N ALA A 40 9.37 5.85 -11.56
CA ALA A 40 10.34 6.44 -12.47
C ALA A 40 9.69 6.89 -13.80
N LEU A 41 8.83 6.04 -14.37
CA LEU A 41 8.12 6.39 -15.60
C LEU A 41 7.09 7.51 -15.40
N LEU A 42 6.46 7.60 -14.23
CA LEU A 42 5.56 8.70 -13.90
C LEU A 42 6.30 10.04 -13.87
N ALA A 43 7.52 10.06 -13.34
CA ALA A 43 8.36 11.26 -13.33
C ALA A 43 8.92 11.63 -14.73
N ASP A 44 9.25 10.62 -15.57
CA ASP A 44 9.87 10.82 -16.88
C ASP A 44 8.84 11.09 -18.00
N ARG A 45 7.70 10.39 -17.95
CA ARG A 45 6.66 10.39 -19.00
C ARG A 45 5.26 10.35 -18.41
N PRO A 46 4.84 11.40 -17.67
CA PRO A 46 3.54 11.44 -16.98
C PRO A 46 2.35 11.30 -17.94
N GLU A 47 2.47 11.76 -19.17
CA GLU A 47 1.44 11.65 -20.21
C GLU A 47 1.07 10.21 -20.58
N GLY A 48 1.91 9.24 -20.21
CA GLY A 48 1.64 7.81 -20.39
C GLY A 48 0.66 7.23 -19.37
N PHE A 49 0.19 8.01 -18.40
CA PHE A 49 -0.69 7.57 -17.31
C PHE A 49 -1.99 8.35 -17.30
N GLN A 50 -3.12 7.66 -17.47
CA GLN A 50 -4.44 8.25 -17.34
C GLN A 50 -5.02 8.01 -15.94
N VAL A 51 -4.95 6.75 -15.45
CA VAL A 51 -5.40 6.33 -14.14
C VAL A 51 -4.42 5.32 -13.58
N ILE A 52 -4.03 5.50 -12.32
CA ILE A 52 -3.16 4.57 -11.60
C ILE A 52 -3.97 3.94 -10.47
N VAL A 53 -4.06 2.60 -10.46
CA VAL A 53 -4.65 1.83 -9.37
C VAL A 53 -3.53 1.16 -8.58
N THR A 54 -3.48 1.40 -7.27
CA THR A 54 -2.42 0.89 -6.40
C THR A 54 -2.88 0.76 -4.96
N LEU A 55 -2.05 0.14 -4.12
CA LEU A 55 -2.28 0.05 -2.68
C LEU A 55 -1.97 1.38 -1.97
N ASN A 56 -2.54 1.56 -0.78
CA ASN A 56 -2.51 2.81 -0.03
C ASN A 56 -1.11 3.41 0.13
N LEU A 57 -0.14 2.65 0.65
CA LEU A 57 1.22 3.15 0.86
C LEU A 57 1.89 3.64 -0.43
N TYR A 58 1.74 2.89 -1.52
CA TYR A 58 2.30 3.29 -2.80
C TYR A 58 1.54 4.47 -3.40
N GLY A 59 0.22 4.52 -3.19
CA GLY A 59 -0.63 5.63 -3.62
C GLY A 59 -0.22 6.95 -2.97
N ASP A 60 0.05 6.93 -1.67
CA ASP A 60 0.56 8.07 -0.91
C ASP A 60 1.87 8.62 -1.51
N ILE A 61 2.83 7.74 -1.74
CA ILE A 61 4.14 8.14 -2.30
C ILE A 61 4.03 8.67 -3.73
N ILE A 62 3.31 7.96 -4.61
CA ILE A 62 3.26 8.34 -6.03
C ILE A 62 2.33 9.52 -6.30
N SER A 63 1.36 9.82 -5.42
CA SER A 63 0.52 11.00 -5.55
C SER A 63 1.33 12.28 -5.35
N ASP A 64 2.27 12.30 -4.41
CA ASP A 64 3.18 13.43 -4.22
C ASP A 64 4.12 13.61 -5.42
N ILE A 65 4.66 12.50 -5.96
CA ILE A 65 5.46 12.54 -7.19
C ILE A 65 4.64 13.11 -8.36
N ALA A 66 3.39 12.64 -8.52
CA ALA A 66 2.51 13.11 -9.58
C ALA A 66 2.17 14.60 -9.44
N ALA A 67 1.93 15.06 -8.21
CA ALA A 67 1.62 16.45 -7.94
C ALA A 67 2.83 17.37 -8.20
N GLU A 68 4.03 16.94 -7.81
CA GLU A 68 5.26 17.70 -8.08
C GLU A 68 5.55 17.78 -9.59
N VAL A 69 5.39 16.66 -10.31
CA VAL A 69 5.51 16.64 -11.78
C VAL A 69 4.46 17.52 -12.46
N ALA A 70 3.24 17.63 -11.88
CA ALA A 70 2.18 18.52 -12.37
C ALA A 70 2.43 20.01 -12.04
N GLY A 71 3.45 20.32 -11.24
CA GLY A 71 3.89 21.69 -10.92
C GLY A 71 4.08 21.98 -9.45
N SER A 72 3.28 21.43 -8.55
CA SER A 72 3.43 21.57 -7.10
C SER A 72 2.48 20.64 -6.34
N VAL A 73 2.93 20.13 -5.21
CA VAL A 73 2.07 19.42 -4.24
C VAL A 73 0.90 20.31 -3.77
N GLY A 74 1.08 21.64 -3.75
CA GLY A 74 0.03 22.60 -3.43
C GLY A 74 -1.17 22.65 -4.40
N LEU A 75 -1.08 21.98 -5.56
CA LEU A 75 -2.17 21.90 -6.54
C LEU A 75 -3.11 20.69 -6.31
N GLY A 76 -2.65 19.67 -5.59
CA GLY A 76 -3.32 18.38 -5.47
C GLY A 76 -4.50 18.39 -4.51
N GLY A 77 -5.67 17.98 -4.99
CA GLY A 77 -6.84 17.66 -4.17
C GLY A 77 -7.01 16.15 -4.05
N SER A 78 -7.63 15.70 -2.95
CA SER A 78 -7.90 14.29 -2.65
C SER A 78 -9.31 14.07 -2.17
N SER A 79 -9.79 12.84 -2.33
CA SER A 79 -11.09 12.42 -1.82
C SER A 79 -11.03 11.01 -1.23
N ASN A 80 -11.61 10.83 -0.06
CA ASN A 80 -11.83 9.54 0.60
C ASN A 80 -13.34 9.27 0.61
N ILE A 81 -13.79 8.37 -0.26
CA ILE A 81 -15.22 8.13 -0.47
C ILE A 81 -15.61 6.77 0.12
N GLY A 82 -16.41 6.80 1.17
CA GLY A 82 -17.04 5.64 1.79
C GLY A 82 -18.49 5.48 1.36
N ARG A 83 -19.17 4.48 1.94
CA ARG A 83 -20.58 4.22 1.63
C ARG A 83 -21.51 5.33 2.11
N ASP A 84 -21.30 5.79 3.33
CA ASP A 84 -22.22 6.70 4.03
C ASP A 84 -21.61 8.09 4.24
N PHE A 85 -20.29 8.21 4.13
CA PHE A 85 -19.54 9.44 4.33
C PHE A 85 -18.46 9.59 3.29
N ALA A 86 -18.10 10.84 2.99
CA ALA A 86 -16.96 11.19 2.15
C ALA A 86 -16.19 12.34 2.79
N MET A 87 -14.87 12.35 2.60
CA MET A 87 -13.97 13.41 3.02
C MET A 87 -13.21 13.94 1.81
N PHE A 88 -13.02 15.24 1.76
CA PHE A 88 -12.31 15.93 0.67
C PHE A 88 -11.28 16.86 1.28
N GLU A 89 -10.05 16.78 0.81
CA GLU A 89 -8.93 17.48 1.41
C GLU A 89 -7.86 17.84 0.36
N ALA A 90 -6.86 18.64 0.73
CA ALA A 90 -5.64 18.74 -0.03
C ALA A 90 -4.77 17.49 0.24
N ILE A 91 -3.93 17.09 -0.72
CA ILE A 91 -3.01 15.96 -0.53
C ILE A 91 -1.86 16.28 0.43
N HIS A 92 -1.47 17.57 0.52
CA HIS A 92 -0.35 18.02 1.34
C HIS A 92 -0.68 18.08 2.84
N GLY A 93 0.34 18.00 3.68
CA GLY A 93 0.24 18.18 5.13
C GLY A 93 0.08 19.66 5.56
N SER A 94 0.28 19.90 6.85
CA SER A 94 0.05 21.20 7.49
C SER A 94 1.09 22.29 7.20
N ALA A 95 2.26 21.93 6.64
CA ALA A 95 3.37 22.83 6.28
C ALA A 95 3.66 23.90 7.36
N PRO A 96 4.07 23.49 8.59
CA PRO A 96 4.21 24.41 9.72
C PRO A 96 5.19 25.55 9.46
N ASP A 97 6.16 25.35 8.58
CA ASP A 97 7.18 26.32 8.22
C ASP A 97 6.62 27.57 7.52
N ILE A 98 5.49 27.46 6.85
CA ILE A 98 4.83 28.57 6.13
C ILE A 98 3.49 28.97 6.74
N ALA A 99 3.08 28.33 7.84
CA ALA A 99 1.83 28.65 8.52
C ALA A 99 1.77 30.12 8.96
N GLY A 100 0.67 30.80 8.67
CA GLY A 100 0.46 32.21 9.01
C GLY A 100 1.24 33.23 8.17
N LYS A 101 2.01 32.80 7.15
CA LYS A 101 2.85 33.69 6.32
C LYS A 101 2.21 34.13 5.00
N ASP A 102 0.95 33.76 4.75
CA ASP A 102 0.23 34.06 3.48
C ASP A 102 1.00 33.57 2.23
N MET A 103 1.59 32.37 2.31
CA MET A 103 2.45 31.82 1.25
C MET A 103 1.88 30.56 0.59
N ALA A 104 1.05 29.80 1.32
CA ALA A 104 0.53 28.52 0.86
C ALA A 104 -0.35 28.69 -0.39
N ASN A 105 -0.21 27.76 -1.33
CA ASN A 105 -1.10 27.65 -2.48
C ASN A 105 -2.45 27.06 -2.04
N PRO A 106 -3.59 27.74 -2.20
CA PRO A 106 -4.88 27.22 -1.76
C PRO A 106 -5.52 26.26 -2.76
N SER A 107 -4.87 25.97 -3.88
CA SER A 107 -5.43 25.18 -4.98
C SER A 107 -5.77 23.74 -4.57
N GLY A 108 -4.94 23.11 -3.74
CA GLY A 108 -5.19 21.73 -3.28
C GLY A 108 -6.53 21.62 -2.55
N LEU A 109 -6.77 22.50 -1.58
CA LEU A 109 -8.05 22.53 -0.86
C LEU A 109 -9.21 22.94 -1.77
N LEU A 110 -9.00 23.90 -2.68
CA LEU A 110 -10.01 24.30 -3.67
C LEU A 110 -10.41 23.15 -4.58
N ASN A 111 -9.44 22.37 -5.07
CA ASN A 111 -9.70 21.19 -5.89
C ASN A 111 -10.41 20.09 -5.10
N GLY A 112 -10.05 19.89 -3.83
CA GLY A 112 -10.80 19.03 -2.91
C GLY A 112 -12.27 19.47 -2.77
N ALA A 113 -12.51 20.77 -2.60
CA ALA A 113 -13.86 21.34 -2.54
C ALA A 113 -14.64 21.16 -3.86
N CYS A 114 -13.97 21.28 -5.02
CA CYS A 114 -14.58 20.99 -6.32
C CYS A 114 -14.98 19.51 -6.44
N MET A 115 -14.14 18.58 -5.98
CA MET A 115 -14.47 17.16 -5.91
C MET A 115 -15.70 16.91 -5.02
N MET A 116 -15.79 17.60 -3.88
CA MET A 116 -16.98 17.55 -3.00
C MET A 116 -18.23 18.04 -3.73
N LEU A 117 -18.16 19.14 -4.44
CA LEU A 117 -19.29 19.67 -5.22
C LEU A 117 -19.74 18.67 -6.30
N VAL A 118 -18.80 18.04 -7.00
CA VAL A 118 -19.12 16.97 -7.97
C VAL A 118 -19.81 15.80 -7.29
N HIS A 119 -19.30 15.36 -6.13
CA HIS A 119 -19.90 14.27 -5.35
C HIS A 119 -21.34 14.59 -4.90
N LEU A 120 -21.62 15.85 -4.63
CA LEU A 120 -22.95 16.35 -4.26
C LEU A 120 -23.85 16.68 -5.48
N GLY A 121 -23.40 16.35 -6.70
CA GLY A 121 -24.17 16.63 -7.93
C GLY A 121 -24.15 18.10 -8.37
N GLN A 122 -23.27 18.93 -7.81
CA GLN A 122 -23.15 20.36 -8.12
C GLN A 122 -22.10 20.63 -9.22
N ASN A 123 -22.13 19.83 -10.29
CA ASN A 123 -21.12 19.84 -11.36
C ASN A 123 -20.91 21.21 -12.00
N LYS A 124 -22.01 21.95 -12.24
CA LYS A 124 -21.94 23.29 -12.85
C LYS A 124 -21.21 24.32 -11.98
N ILE A 125 -21.32 24.17 -10.65
CA ILE A 125 -20.61 25.04 -9.71
C ILE A 125 -19.12 24.68 -9.70
N ALA A 126 -18.80 23.38 -9.61
CA ALA A 126 -17.42 22.89 -9.69
C ALA A 126 -16.73 23.31 -10.99
N GLU A 127 -17.40 23.12 -12.15
CA GLU A 127 -16.91 23.54 -13.47
C GLU A 127 -16.59 25.04 -13.50
N ARG A 128 -17.48 25.87 -12.95
CA ARG A 128 -17.29 27.33 -12.90
C ARG A 128 -16.06 27.72 -12.08
N ILE A 129 -15.85 27.06 -10.92
CA ILE A 129 -14.71 27.34 -10.05
C ILE A 129 -13.42 26.86 -10.70
N GLN A 130 -13.37 25.64 -11.22
CA GLN A 130 -12.18 25.08 -11.86
C GLN A 130 -11.75 25.89 -13.11
N ASN A 131 -12.68 26.34 -13.91
CA ASN A 131 -12.37 27.19 -15.05
C ASN A 131 -11.82 28.56 -14.64
N ALA A 132 -12.34 29.16 -13.57
CA ALA A 132 -11.81 30.40 -13.02
C ALA A 132 -10.39 30.22 -12.44
N TRP A 133 -10.13 29.08 -11.78
CA TRP A 133 -8.81 28.69 -11.29
C TRP A 133 -7.80 28.53 -12.44
N LEU A 134 -8.15 27.75 -13.49
CA LEU A 134 -7.32 27.61 -14.68
C LEU A 134 -7.04 28.95 -15.36
N LYS A 135 -8.07 29.79 -15.46
CA LYS A 135 -7.92 31.15 -16.03
C LYS A 135 -6.98 32.03 -15.20
N THR A 136 -6.97 31.89 -13.89
CA THR A 136 -6.04 32.61 -13.01
C THR A 136 -4.58 32.21 -13.28
N ILE A 137 -4.34 30.92 -13.39
CA ILE A 137 -3.01 30.39 -13.73
C ILE A 137 -2.59 30.81 -15.14
N GLU A 138 -3.47 30.67 -16.12
CA GLU A 138 -3.22 31.09 -17.51
C GLU A 138 -2.85 32.58 -17.63
N ASP A 139 -3.49 33.42 -16.83
CA ASP A 139 -3.22 34.87 -16.78
C ASP A 139 -1.86 35.19 -16.14
N GLY A 140 -1.16 34.20 -15.59
CA GLY A 140 0.17 34.34 -14.99
C GLY A 140 0.14 34.87 -13.54
N ILE A 141 -0.98 34.67 -12.82
CA ILE A 141 -1.08 34.99 -11.39
C ILE A 141 -0.76 33.70 -10.64
N HIS A 142 0.36 33.66 -9.93
CA HIS A 142 0.91 32.46 -9.33
C HIS A 142 1.29 32.66 -7.89
N THR A 143 1.09 31.63 -7.07
CA THR A 143 1.72 31.50 -5.75
C THR A 143 3.20 31.13 -5.89
N GLY A 144 3.93 31.20 -4.79
CA GLY A 144 5.39 31.05 -4.82
C GLY A 144 5.89 29.69 -5.30
N ASP A 145 5.13 28.63 -5.06
CA ASP A 145 5.42 27.24 -5.41
C ASP A 145 5.30 26.92 -6.92
N ILE A 146 4.39 27.60 -7.61
CA ILE A 146 4.16 27.45 -9.07
C ILE A 146 4.73 28.61 -9.89
N ALA A 147 5.42 29.55 -9.24
CA ALA A 147 5.97 30.70 -9.92
C ALA A 147 7.18 30.31 -10.78
N SER A 148 7.18 30.75 -12.05
CA SER A 148 8.24 30.56 -13.03
C SER A 148 8.61 31.89 -13.68
N ALA A 149 9.87 32.07 -14.02
CA ALA A 149 10.35 33.30 -14.73
C ALA A 149 9.69 33.47 -16.10
N ASP A 150 9.30 32.37 -16.75
CA ASP A 150 8.79 32.39 -18.12
C ASP A 150 7.29 32.72 -18.20
N TYR A 151 6.51 32.34 -17.16
CA TYR A 151 5.05 32.38 -17.21
C TYR A 151 4.40 33.26 -16.13
N THR A 152 5.13 33.61 -15.06
CA THR A 152 4.57 34.40 -13.96
C THR A 152 4.59 35.88 -14.27
N LYS A 153 3.42 36.50 -14.39
CA LYS A 153 3.28 37.96 -14.49
C LYS A 153 3.18 38.60 -13.11
N GLN A 154 2.53 37.91 -12.17
CA GLN A 154 2.35 38.39 -10.81
C GLN A 154 2.49 37.24 -9.81
N ARG A 155 3.46 37.36 -8.91
CA ARG A 155 3.60 36.43 -7.76
C ARG A 155 2.78 36.97 -6.58
N VAL A 156 1.92 36.16 -6.02
CA VAL A 156 0.95 36.56 -4.98
C VAL A 156 0.96 35.58 -3.79
N GLY A 157 0.42 36.03 -2.67
CA GLY A 157 0.16 35.15 -1.50
C GLY A 157 -1.18 34.41 -1.61
N THR A 158 -1.48 33.60 -0.60
CA THR A 158 -2.67 32.74 -0.51
C THR A 158 -3.97 33.54 -0.71
N GLN A 159 -4.13 34.64 0.01
CA GLN A 159 -5.36 35.45 -0.02
C GLN A 159 -5.55 36.13 -1.38
N ALA A 160 -4.49 36.76 -1.91
CA ALA A 160 -4.56 37.44 -3.20
C ALA A 160 -4.78 36.44 -4.36
N PHE A 161 -4.25 35.25 -4.27
CA PHE A 161 -4.53 34.18 -5.26
C PHE A 161 -5.99 33.76 -5.22
N ALA A 162 -6.55 33.53 -4.03
CA ALA A 162 -7.97 33.21 -3.88
C ALA A 162 -8.88 34.32 -4.41
N GLN A 163 -8.53 35.59 -4.14
CA GLN A 163 -9.27 36.78 -4.65
C GLN A 163 -9.22 36.81 -6.19
N ALA A 164 -8.06 36.53 -6.79
CA ALA A 164 -7.91 36.49 -8.24
C ALA A 164 -8.79 35.43 -8.91
N ILE A 165 -9.00 34.30 -8.25
CA ILE A 165 -9.94 33.26 -8.71
C ILE A 165 -11.39 33.78 -8.65
N ILE A 166 -11.76 34.43 -7.55
CA ILE A 166 -13.12 34.98 -7.35
C ILE A 166 -13.46 35.98 -8.45
N GLU A 167 -12.52 36.85 -8.80
CA GLU A 167 -12.69 37.86 -9.86
C GLU A 167 -12.86 37.26 -11.26
N ARG A 168 -12.44 36.00 -11.45
CA ARG A 168 -12.55 35.29 -12.71
C ARG A 168 -13.71 34.31 -12.77
N LEU A 169 -14.57 34.24 -11.75
CA LEU A 169 -15.74 33.37 -11.74
C LEU A 169 -16.65 33.64 -12.94
N GLY A 170 -16.86 32.62 -13.76
CA GLY A 170 -17.61 32.67 -15.00
C GLY A 170 -16.78 32.89 -16.26
N GLN A 171 -15.47 33.13 -16.12
CA GLN A 171 -14.52 33.13 -17.24
C GLN A 171 -14.02 31.69 -17.49
N LYS A 172 -13.55 31.45 -18.71
CA LYS A 172 -12.92 30.19 -19.12
C LYS A 172 -11.49 30.46 -19.60
N PRO A 173 -10.57 29.49 -19.41
CA PRO A 173 -9.23 29.58 -19.98
C PRO A 173 -9.31 29.57 -21.51
N GLN A 174 -8.29 30.12 -22.18
CA GLN A 174 -8.20 30.22 -23.65
C GLN A 174 -7.13 29.27 -24.22
N HIS A 175 -6.09 28.99 -23.44
CA HIS A 175 -4.98 28.14 -23.83
C HIS A 175 -5.06 26.76 -23.15
N PHE A 176 -5.48 26.73 -21.88
CA PHE A 176 -5.84 25.45 -21.25
C PHE A 176 -7.19 24.96 -21.76
N GLU A 177 -7.36 23.64 -21.80
CA GLU A 177 -8.65 23.05 -22.12
C GLU A 177 -9.66 23.36 -21.00
N PRO A 178 -10.81 23.99 -21.31
CA PRO A 178 -11.82 24.29 -20.32
C PRO A 178 -12.42 23.00 -19.72
N VAL A 179 -12.58 22.99 -18.41
CA VAL A 179 -13.26 21.89 -17.72
C VAL A 179 -14.74 21.87 -18.10
N ASN A 180 -15.22 20.70 -18.46
CA ASN A 180 -16.63 20.42 -18.73
C ASN A 180 -17.00 19.09 -18.04
N LEU A 181 -17.72 19.17 -16.94
CA LEU A 181 -18.08 18.00 -16.11
C LEU A 181 -19.38 17.33 -16.52
N GLY A 182 -20.14 17.95 -17.45
CA GLY A 182 -21.40 17.39 -17.92
C GLY A 182 -22.45 17.16 -16.82
N GLU A 183 -23.39 16.26 -17.08
CA GLU A 183 -24.29 15.70 -16.09
C GLU A 183 -23.62 14.47 -15.50
N GLY A 184 -22.80 14.65 -14.46
CA GLY A 184 -22.05 13.57 -13.83
C GLY A 184 -22.95 12.65 -13.00
N SER A 185 -22.55 11.40 -12.88
CA SER A 185 -23.15 10.43 -11.96
C SER A 185 -22.40 10.43 -10.63
N THR A 186 -23.12 10.35 -9.53
CA THR A 186 -22.54 10.12 -8.20
C THR A 186 -21.90 8.73 -8.16
N ILE A 187 -20.73 8.61 -7.56
CA ILE A 187 -20.08 7.30 -7.33
C ILE A 187 -20.91 6.52 -6.32
N VAL A 188 -21.45 5.37 -6.74
CA VAL A 188 -22.16 4.44 -5.87
C VAL A 188 -21.21 3.30 -5.50
N ILE A 189 -20.82 3.24 -4.24
CA ILE A 189 -19.99 2.14 -3.73
C ILE A 189 -20.86 0.93 -3.44
N LYS A 190 -20.69 -0.13 -4.25
CA LYS A 190 -21.27 -1.44 -3.96
C LYS A 190 -20.42 -2.13 -2.90
N GLN A 191 -21.02 -2.50 -1.76
CA GLN A 191 -20.32 -3.34 -0.79
C GLN A 191 -20.18 -4.76 -1.37
N PRO A 192 -18.95 -5.29 -1.48
CA PRO A 192 -18.78 -6.69 -1.80
C PRO A 192 -19.31 -7.55 -0.65
N GLU A 193 -19.99 -8.65 -0.99
CA GLU A 193 -20.36 -9.64 0.02
C GLU A 193 -19.09 -10.19 0.69
N ARG A 194 -19.04 -10.10 2.01
CA ARG A 194 -17.94 -10.69 2.78
C ARG A 194 -18.08 -12.21 2.75
N ARG A 195 -17.32 -12.87 1.91
CA ARG A 195 -17.24 -14.33 1.91
C ARG A 195 -16.57 -14.79 3.22
N LYS A 196 -17.26 -15.64 3.97
CA LYS A 196 -16.66 -16.27 5.15
C LYS A 196 -15.55 -17.21 4.68
N VAL A 197 -14.34 -16.98 5.15
CA VAL A 197 -13.19 -17.83 4.87
C VAL A 197 -13.07 -18.87 5.99
N GLN A 198 -13.02 -20.15 5.62
CA GLN A 198 -12.72 -21.21 6.56
C GLN A 198 -11.23 -21.16 6.91
N LYS A 199 -10.92 -20.88 8.17
CA LYS A 199 -9.55 -20.83 8.69
C LYS A 199 -9.23 -22.11 9.45
N GLN A 200 -8.09 -22.70 9.13
CA GLN A 200 -7.57 -23.90 9.79
C GLN A 200 -6.15 -23.62 10.27
N LEU A 201 -5.95 -23.63 11.58
CA LEU A 201 -4.63 -23.42 12.19
C LEU A 201 -3.80 -24.69 12.01
N VAL A 202 -2.61 -24.58 11.42
CA VAL A 202 -1.75 -25.73 11.07
C VAL A 202 -0.33 -25.62 11.62
N GLY A 203 0.03 -24.49 12.21
CA GLY A 203 1.35 -24.26 12.76
C GLY A 203 1.56 -22.84 13.28
N VAL A 204 2.78 -22.56 13.63
CA VAL A 204 3.25 -21.26 14.10
C VAL A 204 4.69 -21.02 13.65
N ASP A 205 4.99 -19.81 13.21
CA ASP A 205 6.36 -19.30 13.15
C ASP A 205 6.66 -18.60 14.46
N VAL A 206 7.69 -19.06 15.17
CA VAL A 206 8.22 -18.43 16.38
C VAL A 206 9.50 -17.71 15.99
N PHE A 207 9.56 -16.42 16.28
CA PHE A 207 10.75 -15.62 16.05
C PHE A 207 11.54 -15.52 17.34
N LEU A 208 12.82 -15.86 17.28
CA LEU A 208 13.70 -15.94 18.43
C LEU A 208 14.84 -14.92 18.33
N ASN A 209 15.29 -14.43 19.48
CA ASN A 209 16.58 -13.78 19.63
C ASN A 209 17.55 -14.79 20.25
N TRP A 210 18.59 -15.19 19.51
CA TRP A 210 19.53 -16.19 19.97
C TRP A 210 20.89 -15.98 19.31
N ASP A 211 21.94 -15.84 20.12
CA ASP A 211 23.30 -15.51 19.69
C ASP A 211 24.37 -16.49 20.23
N GLU A 212 23.94 -17.58 20.88
CA GLU A 212 24.86 -18.59 21.44
C GLU A 212 25.52 -19.46 20.35
N ASN A 213 26.61 -20.14 20.73
CA ASN A 213 27.29 -21.13 19.89
C ASN A 213 27.61 -20.61 18.46
N ASP A 214 28.16 -19.40 18.36
CA ASP A 214 28.51 -18.75 17.09
C ASP A 214 27.34 -18.72 16.09
N ARG A 215 26.11 -18.66 16.60
CA ARG A 215 24.88 -18.69 15.78
C ARG A 215 24.78 -19.92 14.88
N ASN A 216 25.19 -21.08 15.40
CA ASN A 216 25.12 -22.33 14.67
C ASN A 216 23.66 -22.82 14.53
N PRO A 217 23.08 -22.86 13.31
CA PRO A 217 21.69 -23.23 13.11
C PRO A 217 21.37 -24.70 13.49
N ASP A 218 22.36 -25.60 13.40
CA ASP A 218 22.15 -27.00 13.76
C ASP A 218 22.01 -27.15 15.28
N VAL A 219 22.82 -26.40 16.06
CA VAL A 219 22.70 -26.39 17.52
C VAL A 219 21.34 -25.86 17.96
N LEU A 220 20.90 -24.76 17.38
CA LEU A 220 19.56 -24.21 17.66
C LEU A 220 18.46 -25.20 17.24
N GLY A 221 18.61 -25.79 16.07
CA GLY A 221 17.65 -26.75 15.52
C GLY A 221 17.46 -27.97 16.39
N GLU A 222 18.52 -28.56 16.89
CA GLU A 222 18.42 -29.73 17.81
C GLU A 222 17.86 -29.33 19.18
N LYS A 223 18.25 -28.15 19.74
CA LYS A 223 17.61 -27.62 20.97
C LYS A 223 16.08 -27.51 20.77
N LEU A 224 15.62 -26.88 19.68
CA LEU A 224 14.20 -26.68 19.42
C LEU A 224 13.45 -27.97 19.11
N ARG A 225 14.07 -28.94 18.45
CA ARG A 225 13.47 -30.29 18.24
C ARG A 225 13.18 -30.98 19.56
N ALA A 226 14.07 -30.87 20.53
CA ALA A 226 13.90 -31.46 21.86
C ALA A 226 12.74 -30.80 22.66
N LEU A 227 12.38 -29.56 22.34
CA LEU A 227 11.27 -28.86 22.96
C LEU A 227 9.92 -29.13 22.32
N THR A 228 9.88 -29.75 21.14
CA THR A 228 8.61 -30.10 20.48
C THR A 228 7.88 -31.20 21.21
N HIS A 229 6.55 -31.18 21.20
CA HIS A 229 5.71 -32.17 21.87
C HIS A 229 4.33 -32.28 21.20
N HIS A 230 3.59 -33.35 21.53
CA HIS A 230 2.16 -33.58 21.26
C HIS A 230 1.61 -32.98 19.94
N GLY A 231 2.07 -33.51 18.82
CA GLY A 231 1.48 -33.22 17.53
C GLY A 231 2.07 -32.01 16.79
N MET A 232 3.11 -31.37 17.30
CA MET A 232 3.90 -30.36 16.61
C MET A 232 5.32 -30.84 16.30
N GLN A 233 5.89 -30.34 15.22
CA GLN A 233 7.29 -30.61 14.83
C GLN A 233 7.95 -29.35 14.31
N LEU A 234 9.26 -29.19 14.56
CA LEU A 234 10.06 -28.17 13.92
C LEU A 234 10.25 -28.54 12.45
N LYS A 235 9.64 -27.77 11.57
CA LYS A 235 9.74 -27.96 10.11
C LYS A 235 11.06 -27.44 9.57
N MET A 236 11.42 -26.22 9.97
CA MET A 236 12.63 -25.57 9.51
C MET A 236 12.97 -24.34 10.35
N ILE A 237 14.23 -23.88 10.24
CA ILE A 237 14.66 -22.58 10.68
C ILE A 237 15.13 -21.78 9.47
N SER A 238 14.73 -20.53 9.39
CA SER A 238 15.30 -19.57 8.44
C SER A 238 15.92 -18.39 9.15
N ASN A 239 17.00 -17.87 8.56
CA ASN A 239 17.67 -16.66 8.98
C ASN A 239 17.82 -15.76 7.76
N ARG A 240 17.46 -14.48 7.88
CA ARG A 240 17.45 -13.52 6.76
C ARG A 240 16.66 -14.01 5.53
N GLY A 241 15.57 -14.76 5.76
CA GLY A 241 14.69 -15.28 4.70
C GLY A 241 15.15 -16.57 4.02
N VAL A 242 16.36 -17.07 4.33
CA VAL A 242 16.93 -18.29 3.75
C VAL A 242 16.83 -19.44 4.75
N ARG A 243 16.46 -20.64 4.28
CA ARG A 243 16.48 -21.85 5.13
C ARG A 243 17.91 -22.20 5.53
N VAL A 244 18.13 -22.33 6.85
CA VAL A 244 19.42 -22.67 7.44
C VAL A 244 19.41 -24.01 8.20
N PHE A 245 18.20 -24.56 8.48
CA PHE A 245 18.02 -25.86 9.13
C PHE A 245 16.66 -26.47 8.75
N PRO A 246 16.54 -27.82 8.60
CA PRO A 246 17.62 -28.77 8.35
C PRO A 246 18.21 -28.56 6.95
N GLU A 247 19.40 -29.09 6.72
CA GLU A 247 20.06 -29.05 5.40
C GLU A 247 20.12 -27.64 4.81
N GLY A 248 20.63 -26.69 5.62
CA GLY A 248 20.79 -25.30 5.21
C GLY A 248 21.85 -25.12 4.12
N ILE A 249 21.81 -23.97 3.44
CA ILE A 249 22.84 -23.59 2.47
C ILE A 249 24.14 -23.30 3.21
N PRO A 250 25.26 -23.97 2.89
CA PRO A 250 26.55 -23.73 3.54
C PRO A 250 27.03 -22.29 3.39
N GLY A 251 27.63 -21.74 4.44
CA GLY A 251 28.25 -20.40 4.42
C GLY A 251 27.25 -19.24 4.52
N VAL A 252 26.00 -19.48 4.86
CA VAL A 252 25.03 -18.41 5.13
C VAL A 252 25.42 -17.71 6.45
N PHE A 253 25.64 -16.41 6.39
CA PHE A 253 25.81 -15.59 7.58
C PHE A 253 24.48 -15.45 8.34
N CYS A 254 24.46 -15.86 9.62
CA CYS A 254 23.30 -15.78 10.49
C CYS A 254 23.38 -14.58 11.43
N THR A 255 22.25 -13.92 11.64
CA THR A 255 22.04 -12.87 12.65
C THR A 255 21.35 -13.47 13.88
N ASP A 256 21.18 -12.69 14.94
CA ASP A 256 20.56 -13.13 16.19
C ASP A 256 19.03 -13.37 16.04
N HIS A 257 18.45 -12.91 14.95
CA HIS A 257 17.03 -12.99 14.67
C HIS A 257 16.69 -14.23 13.82
N TRP A 258 15.95 -15.18 14.40
CA TRP A 258 15.63 -16.47 13.79
C TRP A 258 14.12 -16.61 13.60
N ARG A 259 13.70 -17.15 12.48
CA ARG A 259 12.32 -17.58 12.23
C ARG A 259 12.27 -19.10 12.26
N CYS A 260 11.63 -19.65 13.28
CA CYS A 260 11.52 -21.08 13.52
C CYS A 260 10.08 -21.53 13.23
N ARG A 261 9.90 -22.34 12.19
CA ARG A 261 8.58 -22.83 11.78
C ARG A 261 8.24 -24.15 12.42
N PHE A 262 7.20 -24.14 13.22
CA PHE A 262 6.60 -25.32 13.80
C PHE A 262 5.26 -25.60 13.12
N VAL A 263 5.04 -26.84 12.73
CA VAL A 263 3.83 -27.28 12.05
C VAL A 263 3.26 -28.54 12.74
N SER A 264 2.03 -28.93 12.38
CA SER A 264 1.49 -30.21 12.80
C SER A 264 2.44 -31.35 12.45
N ALA A 265 2.65 -32.29 13.38
CA ALA A 265 3.41 -33.51 13.12
C ALA A 265 2.68 -34.47 12.16
N LYS A 266 1.37 -34.30 11.99
CA LYS A 266 0.55 -35.03 11.04
C LYS A 266 0.35 -34.22 9.77
N SER A 267 0.59 -34.83 8.64
CA SER A 267 0.48 -34.19 7.32
C SER A 267 -0.01 -35.19 6.28
N THR A 268 -0.73 -34.68 5.29
CA THR A 268 -1.08 -35.43 4.09
C THR A 268 0.08 -35.38 3.11
N LEU A 269 0.46 -36.55 2.58
CA LEU A 269 1.50 -36.67 1.57
C LEU A 269 0.87 -37.04 0.22
N GLU A 270 1.19 -36.30 -0.82
CA GLU A 270 0.87 -36.64 -2.21
C GLU A 270 2.17 -36.65 -3.01
N ASN A 271 2.42 -37.79 -3.69
CA ASN A 271 3.66 -37.98 -4.46
C ASN A 271 4.95 -37.72 -3.67
N GLY A 272 4.97 -38.07 -2.37
CA GLY A 272 6.11 -37.84 -1.49
C GLY A 272 6.33 -36.41 -1.02
N ARG A 273 5.41 -35.48 -1.33
CA ARG A 273 5.44 -34.10 -0.87
C ARG A 273 4.32 -33.81 0.12
N VAL A 274 4.61 -33.04 1.14
CA VAL A 274 3.58 -32.57 2.08
C VAL A 274 2.67 -31.59 1.35
N THR A 275 1.41 -31.96 1.18
CA THR A 275 0.40 -31.11 0.55
C THR A 275 -0.43 -30.35 1.58
N ASN A 276 -0.61 -30.96 2.76
CA ASN A 276 -1.42 -30.34 3.81
C ASN A 276 -0.97 -30.78 5.21
N TYR A 277 -1.24 -29.96 6.22
CA TYR A 277 -1.03 -30.26 7.63
C TYR A 277 -2.38 -30.41 8.34
N ASP A 278 -2.47 -31.36 9.27
CA ASP A 278 -3.65 -31.50 10.11
C ASP A 278 -3.82 -30.26 11.02
N PRO A 279 -5.06 -29.93 11.42
CA PRO A 279 -5.31 -28.84 12.35
C PRO A 279 -4.63 -29.07 13.69
N ILE A 280 -4.15 -27.98 14.29
CA ILE A 280 -3.69 -27.92 15.69
C ILE A 280 -4.55 -26.96 16.49
N ASN A 281 -4.48 -27.09 17.82
CA ASN A 281 -5.13 -26.16 18.73
C ASN A 281 -4.15 -25.06 19.17
N HIS A 282 -4.67 -23.89 19.54
CA HIS A 282 -3.85 -22.81 20.12
C HIS A 282 -3.13 -23.25 21.40
N SER A 283 -3.71 -24.16 22.19
CA SER A 283 -3.07 -24.74 23.37
C SER A 283 -1.73 -25.38 23.06
N SER A 284 -1.60 -26.10 21.94
CA SER A 284 -0.33 -26.67 21.51
C SER A 284 0.76 -25.61 21.25
N ILE A 285 0.35 -24.45 20.74
CA ILE A 285 1.27 -23.31 20.57
C ILE A 285 1.68 -22.73 21.93
N TYR A 286 0.73 -22.56 22.86
CA TYR A 286 1.03 -22.02 24.19
C TYR A 286 1.98 -22.94 24.97
N GLU A 287 1.79 -24.25 24.90
CA GLU A 287 2.69 -25.21 25.52
C GLU A 287 4.10 -25.19 24.88
N LEU A 288 4.18 -25.05 23.56
CA LEU A 288 5.47 -24.88 22.86
C LEU A 288 6.19 -23.62 23.33
N LEU A 289 5.49 -22.48 23.40
CA LEU A 289 6.05 -21.22 23.83
C LEU A 289 6.53 -21.28 25.29
N GLN A 290 5.76 -21.91 26.17
CA GLN A 290 6.16 -22.12 27.56
C GLN A 290 7.48 -22.90 27.65
N ARG A 291 7.63 -23.98 26.88
CA ARG A 291 8.86 -24.79 26.86
C ARG A 291 10.07 -24.01 26.30
N ILE A 292 9.83 -23.15 25.28
CA ILE A 292 10.88 -22.28 24.75
C ILE A 292 11.33 -21.29 25.83
N ASP A 293 10.38 -20.66 26.53
CA ASP A 293 10.66 -19.74 27.63
C ASP A 293 11.41 -20.42 28.78
N GLU A 294 10.94 -21.58 29.23
CA GLU A 294 11.59 -22.39 30.28
C GLU A 294 13.02 -22.82 29.90
N SER A 295 13.33 -22.92 28.61
CA SER A 295 14.68 -23.24 28.12
C SER A 295 15.63 -22.04 28.11
N GLY A 296 15.12 -20.84 28.45
CA GLY A 296 15.89 -19.58 28.44
C GLY A 296 16.09 -18.98 27.06
N ILE A 297 15.39 -19.47 26.02
CA ILE A 297 15.47 -18.87 24.67
C ILE A 297 14.42 -17.77 24.57
N ASP A 298 14.87 -16.56 24.18
CA ASP A 298 14.02 -15.38 24.04
C ASP A 298 13.12 -15.45 22.79
N ALA A 299 11.80 -15.58 23.00
CA ALA A 299 10.80 -15.58 21.93
C ALA A 299 10.24 -14.17 21.71
N ILE A 300 10.63 -13.51 20.63
CA ILE A 300 10.33 -12.11 20.33
C ILE A 300 8.86 -11.92 19.90
N LYS A 301 8.37 -12.78 18.99
CA LYS A 301 7.01 -12.74 18.45
C LYS A 301 6.60 -14.07 17.83
N THR A 302 5.31 -14.21 17.54
CA THR A 302 4.75 -15.37 16.85
C THR A 302 3.86 -14.96 15.69
N GLU A 303 3.80 -15.81 14.64
CA GLU A 303 2.88 -15.69 13.52
C GLU A 303 2.17 -17.03 13.31
N ASN A 304 0.87 -17.07 13.53
CA ASN A 304 0.08 -18.28 13.34
C ASN A 304 -0.05 -18.63 11.85
N LEU A 305 0.13 -19.90 11.52
CA LEU A 305 0.07 -20.40 10.15
C LEU A 305 -1.31 -20.99 9.88
N TYR A 306 -2.04 -20.41 8.92
CA TYR A 306 -3.38 -20.85 8.56
C TYR A 306 -3.46 -21.40 7.14
N LEU A 307 -4.31 -22.39 6.95
CA LEU A 307 -4.93 -22.65 5.66
C LEU A 307 -6.22 -21.82 5.58
N LEU A 308 -6.44 -21.21 4.43
CA LEU A 308 -7.63 -20.41 4.11
C LEU A 308 -8.39 -21.12 2.99
N ASN A 309 -9.57 -21.66 3.29
CA ASN A 309 -10.32 -22.54 2.36
C ASN A 309 -9.45 -23.69 1.79
N GLY A 310 -8.60 -24.31 2.64
CA GLY A 310 -7.68 -25.36 2.25
C GLY A 310 -6.40 -24.89 1.53
N GLN A 311 -6.28 -23.62 1.21
CA GLN A 311 -5.08 -23.05 0.58
C GLN A 311 -4.16 -22.43 1.63
N ARG A 312 -2.85 -22.49 1.38
CA ARG A 312 -1.85 -21.92 2.27
C ARG A 312 -1.97 -20.38 2.34
N GLY A 313 -2.17 -19.85 3.54
CA GLY A 313 -2.28 -18.42 3.86
C GLY A 313 -0.99 -17.80 4.41
N TYR A 314 0.17 -18.42 4.20
CA TYR A 314 1.48 -17.95 4.66
C TYR A 314 2.57 -18.17 3.61
N SER A 315 3.64 -17.36 3.66
CA SER A 315 4.77 -17.45 2.72
C SER A 315 5.75 -18.58 3.11
N LEU A 316 6.36 -19.21 2.12
CA LEU A 316 7.50 -20.10 2.31
C LEU A 316 8.80 -19.29 2.47
N ALA A 317 9.78 -19.90 3.16
CA ALA A 317 11.16 -19.39 3.11
C ALA A 317 11.83 -19.81 1.79
N GLN A 318 12.91 -19.11 1.44
CA GLN A 318 13.72 -19.52 0.30
C GLN A 318 14.36 -20.89 0.59
N GLY A 319 14.08 -21.86 -0.28
CA GLY A 319 14.56 -23.24 -0.15
C GLY A 319 13.64 -24.18 0.65
N GLU A 320 12.44 -23.72 1.07
CA GLU A 320 11.42 -24.57 1.73
C GLU A 320 10.57 -25.35 0.74
#